data_2409a7b0fb0d6d64330f821bea3e7ce7
#
_entry.id   2409a7b0fb0d6d64330f821bea3e7ce7
#
_cell.length_a   1.000
_cell.length_b   1.000
_cell.length_c   1.000
_cell.angle_alpha   90.00
_cell.angle_beta   90.00
_cell.angle_gamma   90.00
#
_symmetry.space_group_name_H-M   'P 1'
#
loop_
_entity.id
_entity.type
_entity.pdbx_description
1 polymer ?
#
loop_
_entity_poly.entity_id
_entity_poly.type
_entity_poly.pdbx_seq_one_letter_code
_entity_poly.pdbx_strand_id
1 'polypeptide(L)'
;FFPPMVEDPYTFGKIAATNAVSDIYAMGGEVRTALNIVCFPEKMDLNILGEIMRGGADVVQAAGGSLVGGHSIADSGVKYGLSVMGTVAPKKMWANNTGRIGDVLILTKTLGVGIICTANRVQEASPQAMRKAIASMTTLNKKASELCHEEVIHACTDVTGFGFLGHLHEMMNGEKSCIIEADQIPVFPEALEYAEEFLTTAGGQRNRNHVGKNVRFENVSFGMEEVLFDPQTAGGLLIAVAPEAGARLVQKMQEAGLPASIVGKIVPKGETEITVCGTPSVPAEKNENETKENKQ
;
A
#
# COMPACT_ATOMS: atom_id res chain seq x y z
N PHE A 1 6.52 13.82 -2.01
CA PHE A 1 6.43 14.18 -3.44
C PHE A 1 7.39 13.34 -4.28
N PHE A 2 7.08 13.08 -5.55
CA PHE A 2 7.79 12.11 -6.39
C PHE A 2 7.61 12.42 -7.90
N PRO A 3 8.39 11.80 -8.79
CA PRO A 3 8.23 11.95 -10.23
C PRO A 3 6.99 11.21 -10.75
N PRO A 4 6.47 11.54 -11.95
CA PRO A 4 5.33 10.86 -12.55
C PRO A 4 5.58 9.36 -12.77
N MET A 5 4.56 8.54 -12.47
CA MET A 5 4.50 7.11 -12.78
C MET A 5 3.39 6.78 -13.80
N VAL A 6 2.61 7.78 -14.20
CA VAL A 6 1.58 7.72 -15.25
C VAL A 6 1.78 8.85 -16.24
N GLU A 7 1.29 8.70 -17.45
CA GLU A 7 1.46 9.69 -18.53
C GLU A 7 0.49 10.87 -18.42
N ASP A 8 -0.75 10.62 -17.97
CA ASP A 8 -1.77 11.66 -17.81
C ASP A 8 -1.45 12.59 -16.66
N PRO A 9 -1.20 13.91 -16.92
CA PRO A 9 -0.81 14.87 -15.89
C PRO A 9 -1.85 15.05 -14.78
N TYR A 10 -3.14 15.07 -15.16
CA TYR A 10 -4.22 15.20 -14.19
C TYR A 10 -4.27 13.98 -13.22
N THR A 11 -4.19 12.78 -13.77
CA THR A 11 -4.14 11.54 -12.97
C THR A 11 -2.91 11.50 -12.06
N PHE A 12 -1.74 11.94 -12.57
CA PHE A 12 -0.54 12.05 -11.73
C PHE A 12 -0.76 13.01 -10.56
N GLY A 13 -1.36 14.16 -10.81
CA GLY A 13 -1.73 15.12 -9.75
C GLY A 13 -2.64 14.50 -8.69
N LYS A 14 -3.65 13.73 -9.11
CA LYS A 14 -4.55 12.99 -8.20
C LYS A 14 -3.78 11.98 -7.35
N ILE A 15 -2.92 11.17 -7.96
CA ILE A 15 -2.14 10.15 -7.23
C ILE A 15 -1.25 10.80 -6.18
N ALA A 16 -0.52 11.86 -6.56
CA ALA A 16 0.39 12.56 -5.66
C ALA A 16 -0.35 13.18 -4.45
N ALA A 17 -1.50 13.79 -4.69
CA ALA A 17 -2.31 14.35 -3.62
C ALA A 17 -2.96 13.27 -2.75
N THR A 18 -3.45 12.17 -3.34
CA THR A 18 -4.00 11.04 -2.59
C THR A 18 -2.95 10.43 -1.64
N ASN A 19 -1.71 10.31 -2.12
CA ASN A 19 -0.61 9.86 -1.28
C ASN A 19 -0.31 10.86 -0.15
N ALA A 20 -0.27 12.15 -0.44
CA ALA A 20 0.10 13.16 0.55
C ALA A 20 -0.94 13.35 1.67
N VAL A 21 -2.25 13.17 1.39
CA VAL A 21 -3.30 13.28 2.41
C VAL A 21 -3.46 12.00 3.23
N SER A 22 -2.85 10.90 2.82
CA SER A 22 -3.01 9.57 3.42
C SER A 22 -2.49 9.52 4.86
N ASP A 23 -1.37 10.16 5.16
CA ASP A 23 -0.79 10.25 6.51
C ASP A 23 -1.80 10.82 7.53
N ILE A 24 -2.61 11.80 7.10
CA ILE A 24 -3.62 12.38 7.99
C ILE A 24 -4.68 11.34 8.38
N TYR A 25 -5.12 10.52 7.42
CA TYR A 25 -6.08 9.45 7.68
C TYR A 25 -5.49 8.31 8.50
N ALA A 26 -4.21 7.99 8.30
CA ALA A 26 -3.50 6.99 9.09
C ALA A 26 -3.40 7.36 10.58
N MET A 27 -3.38 8.66 10.88
CA MET A 27 -3.41 9.18 12.25
C MET A 27 -4.83 9.38 12.81
N GLY A 28 -5.88 9.05 12.07
CA GLY A 28 -7.27 9.31 12.45
C GLY A 28 -7.67 10.78 12.41
N GLY A 29 -6.95 11.57 11.61
CA GLY A 29 -7.16 13.01 11.46
C GLY A 29 -8.09 13.39 10.30
N GLU A 30 -8.42 14.68 10.27
CA GLU A 30 -9.16 15.32 9.19
C GLU A 30 -8.25 16.31 8.45
N VAL A 31 -8.23 16.24 7.12
CA VAL A 31 -7.46 17.17 6.27
C VAL A 31 -8.03 18.57 6.40
N ARG A 32 -7.18 19.57 6.57
CA ARG A 32 -7.58 20.97 6.69
C ARG A 32 -7.02 21.83 5.55
N THR A 33 -5.70 21.84 5.39
CA THR A 33 -5.06 22.63 4.35
C THR A 33 -3.93 21.86 3.69
N ALA A 34 -3.61 22.24 2.45
CA ALA A 34 -2.48 21.71 1.72
C ALA A 34 -1.74 22.82 0.98
N LEU A 35 -0.43 22.64 0.83
CA LEU A 35 0.47 23.47 0.03
C LEU A 35 1.07 22.59 -1.09
N ASN A 36 1.04 23.10 -2.33
CA ASN A 36 1.72 22.46 -3.44
C ASN A 36 3.25 22.51 -3.27
N ILE A 37 3.91 21.40 -3.59
CA ILE A 37 5.37 21.32 -3.75
C ILE A 37 5.64 20.89 -5.17
N VAL A 38 6.31 21.72 -5.96
CA VAL A 38 6.48 21.54 -7.41
C VAL A 38 7.94 21.69 -7.81
N CYS A 39 8.48 20.70 -8.53
CA CYS A 39 9.65 20.83 -9.36
C CYS A 39 9.21 20.71 -10.82
N PHE A 40 9.55 21.69 -11.68
CA PHE A 40 9.05 21.71 -13.05
C PHE A 40 10.09 22.30 -14.02
N PRO A 41 10.31 21.68 -15.21
CA PRO A 41 11.25 22.20 -16.20
C PRO A 41 10.77 23.51 -16.81
N GLU A 42 11.65 24.54 -16.84
CA GLU A 42 11.31 25.90 -17.33
C GLU A 42 10.77 25.91 -18.78
N LYS A 43 11.23 24.96 -19.62
CA LYS A 43 10.86 24.91 -21.05
C LYS A 43 9.64 24.03 -21.33
N MET A 44 9.09 23.37 -20.32
CA MET A 44 7.92 22.50 -20.47
C MET A 44 6.63 23.33 -20.52
N ASP A 45 5.63 22.87 -21.26
CA ASP A 45 4.34 23.54 -21.35
C ASP A 45 3.65 23.64 -19.99
N LEU A 46 3.35 24.88 -19.57
CA LEU A 46 2.68 25.15 -18.30
C LEU A 46 1.25 24.60 -18.22
N ASN A 47 0.61 24.27 -19.33
CA ASN A 47 -0.67 23.58 -19.32
C ASN A 47 -0.56 22.20 -18.66
N ILE A 48 0.56 21.51 -18.84
CA ILE A 48 0.85 20.23 -18.15
C ILE A 48 0.88 20.43 -16.64
N LEU A 49 1.57 21.47 -16.17
CA LEU A 49 1.59 21.82 -14.75
C LEU A 49 0.18 22.17 -14.24
N GLY A 50 -0.58 22.91 -15.02
CA GLY A 50 -1.97 23.28 -14.72
C GLY A 50 -2.84 22.04 -14.48
N GLU A 51 -2.73 21.01 -15.33
CA GLU A 51 -3.47 19.75 -15.17
C GLU A 51 -3.01 18.96 -13.94
N ILE A 52 -1.71 18.90 -13.67
CA ILE A 52 -1.19 18.26 -12.44
C ILE A 52 -1.78 18.93 -11.19
N MET A 53 -1.71 20.26 -11.13
CA MET A 53 -2.22 21.02 -9.99
C MET A 53 -3.74 20.93 -9.86
N ARG A 54 -4.47 20.86 -10.97
CA ARG A 54 -5.92 20.64 -10.98
C ARG A 54 -6.28 19.28 -10.37
N GLY A 55 -5.59 18.21 -10.79
CA GLY A 55 -5.77 16.88 -10.20
C GLY A 55 -5.52 16.86 -8.69
N GLY A 56 -4.45 17.54 -8.24
CA GLY A 56 -4.16 17.69 -6.80
C GLY A 56 -5.23 18.48 -6.04
N ALA A 57 -5.71 19.59 -6.61
CA ALA A 57 -6.74 20.42 -6.01
C ALA A 57 -8.07 19.66 -5.83
N ASP A 58 -8.49 18.88 -6.84
CA ASP A 58 -9.72 18.10 -6.77
C ASP A 58 -9.66 17.04 -5.64
N VAL A 59 -8.50 16.42 -5.43
CA VAL A 59 -8.29 15.48 -4.32
C VAL A 59 -8.33 16.17 -2.96
N VAL A 60 -7.68 17.32 -2.81
CA VAL A 60 -7.71 18.09 -1.56
C VAL A 60 -9.14 18.53 -1.23
N GLN A 61 -9.90 18.94 -2.22
CA GLN A 61 -11.32 19.28 -2.05
C GLN A 61 -12.15 18.05 -1.64
N ALA A 62 -11.96 16.89 -2.30
CA ALA A 62 -12.64 15.64 -1.95
C ALA A 62 -12.26 15.16 -0.54
N ALA A 63 -11.03 15.44 -0.11
CA ALA A 63 -10.59 15.18 1.27
C ALA A 63 -11.29 16.09 2.30
N GLY A 64 -11.91 17.18 1.88
CA GLY A 64 -12.54 18.19 2.74
C GLY A 64 -11.61 19.32 3.17
N GLY A 65 -10.41 19.38 2.58
CA GLY A 65 -9.42 20.42 2.82
C GLY A 65 -9.46 21.57 1.81
N SER A 66 -8.59 22.54 2.01
CA SER A 66 -8.37 23.67 1.11
C SER A 66 -6.93 23.76 0.66
N LEU A 67 -6.71 23.92 -0.64
CA LEU A 67 -5.40 24.24 -1.19
C LEU A 67 -5.13 25.73 -0.99
N VAL A 68 -4.13 26.09 -0.19
CA VAL A 68 -3.93 27.48 0.26
C VAL A 68 -2.66 28.14 -0.28
N GLY A 69 -1.94 27.44 -1.16
CA GLY A 69 -0.74 27.99 -1.78
C GLY A 69 0.27 26.89 -2.11
N GLY A 70 1.55 27.23 -2.06
CA GLY A 70 2.64 26.30 -2.31
C GLY A 70 3.91 27.01 -2.76
N HIS A 71 4.87 26.18 -3.22
CA HIS A 71 6.13 26.66 -3.76
C HIS A 71 6.54 25.83 -4.99
N SER A 72 7.18 26.48 -5.96
CA SER A 72 7.71 25.82 -7.14
C SER A 72 9.16 26.24 -7.40
N ILE A 73 9.95 25.29 -7.90
CA ILE A 73 11.32 25.52 -8.35
C ILE A 73 11.51 24.96 -9.76
N ALA A 74 12.44 25.56 -10.51
CA ALA A 74 12.93 24.99 -11.75
C ALA A 74 13.78 23.75 -11.46
N ASP A 75 13.56 22.66 -12.25
CA ASP A 75 14.31 21.41 -12.13
C ASP A 75 14.39 20.74 -13.51
N SER A 76 15.26 19.78 -13.67
CA SER A 76 15.41 18.99 -14.89
C SER A 76 14.24 18.03 -15.15
N GLY A 77 13.46 17.68 -14.12
CA GLY A 77 12.32 16.76 -14.21
C GLY A 77 11.14 17.19 -13.37
N VAL A 78 9.95 16.75 -13.78
CA VAL A 78 8.72 17.00 -13.02
C VAL A 78 8.73 16.21 -11.73
N LYS A 79 8.45 16.88 -10.61
CA LYS A 79 8.09 16.25 -9.33
C LYS A 79 6.94 17.05 -8.71
N TYR A 80 5.97 16.35 -8.16
CA TYR A 80 4.81 16.99 -7.55
C TYR A 80 4.38 16.24 -6.29
N GLY A 81 3.86 16.99 -5.36
CA GLY A 81 3.22 16.54 -4.13
C GLY A 81 2.75 17.70 -3.29
N LEU A 82 2.35 17.39 -2.07
CA LEU A 82 1.76 18.36 -1.16
C LEU A 82 2.43 18.27 0.23
N SER A 83 2.51 19.43 0.89
CA SER A 83 2.62 19.49 2.34
C SER A 83 1.21 19.65 2.91
N VAL A 84 0.75 18.66 3.68
CA VAL A 84 -0.63 18.61 4.17
C VAL A 84 -0.67 18.86 5.67
N MET A 85 -1.62 19.66 6.11
CA MET A 85 -1.95 19.84 7.51
C MET A 85 -3.34 19.32 7.78
N GLY A 86 -3.48 18.53 8.86
CA GLY A 86 -4.74 18.04 9.38
C GLY A 86 -4.88 18.28 10.87
N THR A 87 -6.02 17.96 11.41
CA THR A 87 -6.31 18.03 12.85
C THR A 87 -6.88 16.74 13.35
N VAL A 88 -6.51 16.37 14.58
CA VAL A 88 -7.04 15.23 15.31
C VAL A 88 -7.16 15.58 16.79
N ALA A 89 -8.21 15.12 17.46
CA ALA A 89 -8.28 15.28 18.90
C ALA A 89 -7.16 14.45 19.57
N PRO A 90 -6.38 14.99 20.53
CA PRO A 90 -5.22 14.31 21.10
C PRO A 90 -5.50 12.89 21.63
N LYS A 91 -6.70 12.66 22.19
CA LYS A 91 -7.13 11.35 22.72
C LYS A 91 -7.63 10.38 21.65
N LYS A 92 -7.77 10.83 20.39
CA LYS A 92 -8.25 10.04 19.25
C LYS A 92 -7.17 9.80 18.18
N MET A 93 -5.97 10.30 18.44
CA MET A 93 -4.83 10.09 17.52
C MET A 93 -4.38 8.63 17.58
N TRP A 94 -4.21 8.05 16.41
CA TRP A 94 -3.63 6.71 16.27
C TRP A 94 -2.12 6.83 16.06
N ALA A 95 -1.35 6.02 16.77
CA ALA A 95 0.07 5.84 16.53
C ALA A 95 0.30 4.56 15.74
N ASN A 96 1.46 4.45 15.09
CA ASN A 96 1.77 3.28 14.26
C ASN A 96 2.31 2.07 15.06
N ASN A 97 2.77 2.24 16.31
CA ASN A 97 3.49 1.22 17.08
C ASN A 97 2.80 0.79 18.39
N THR A 98 1.57 1.20 18.61
CA THR A 98 0.80 0.93 19.86
C THR A 98 -0.12 -0.29 19.78
N GLY A 99 0.00 -1.12 18.74
CA GLY A 99 -0.68 -2.41 18.60
C GLY A 99 -0.39 -3.34 19.78
N ARG A 100 -1.34 -4.19 20.11
CA ARG A 100 -1.31 -5.07 21.30
C ARG A 100 -1.18 -6.54 20.90
N ILE A 101 -0.59 -7.34 21.74
CA ILE A 101 -0.58 -8.80 21.56
C ILE A 101 -2.04 -9.31 21.52
N GLY A 102 -2.34 -10.11 20.50
CA GLY A 102 -3.69 -10.63 20.22
C GLY A 102 -4.49 -9.80 19.23
N ASP A 103 -4.04 -8.57 18.86
CA ASP A 103 -4.69 -7.80 17.81
C ASP A 103 -4.60 -8.50 16.47
N VAL A 104 -5.66 -8.36 15.67
CA VAL A 104 -5.63 -8.69 14.25
C VAL A 104 -5.13 -7.50 13.44
N LEU A 105 -4.49 -7.81 12.31
CA LEU A 105 -3.97 -6.85 11.36
C LEU A 105 -4.88 -6.81 10.13
N ILE A 106 -5.35 -5.62 9.77
CA ILE A 106 -6.23 -5.40 8.62
C ILE A 106 -5.48 -4.57 7.58
N LEU A 107 -5.54 -4.98 6.32
CA LEU A 107 -5.07 -4.20 5.18
C LEU A 107 -6.27 -3.77 4.33
N THR A 108 -6.33 -2.49 3.93
CA THR A 108 -7.53 -1.90 3.31
C THR A 108 -7.44 -1.67 1.81
N LYS A 109 -6.29 -1.91 1.17
CA LYS A 109 -6.10 -1.85 -0.29
C LYS A 109 -5.24 -3.00 -0.78
N THR A 110 -5.39 -3.28 -2.07
CA THR A 110 -4.63 -4.31 -2.79
C THR A 110 -3.18 -3.89 -2.99
N LEU A 111 -2.21 -4.79 -2.78
CA LEU A 111 -0.77 -4.58 -2.99
C LEU A 111 -0.34 -4.87 -4.43
N GLY A 112 0.81 -4.30 -4.83
CA GLY A 112 1.49 -4.58 -6.09
C GLY A 112 1.51 -3.42 -7.09
N VAL A 113 1.11 -2.19 -6.68
CA VAL A 113 1.09 -1.03 -7.59
C VAL A 113 2.49 -0.65 -8.09
N GLY A 114 3.54 -0.83 -7.29
CA GLY A 114 4.91 -0.50 -7.68
C GLY A 114 5.40 -1.44 -8.80
N ILE A 115 5.15 -2.74 -8.67
CA ILE A 115 5.47 -3.75 -9.69
C ILE A 115 4.71 -3.46 -10.98
N ILE A 116 3.38 -3.20 -10.92
CA ILE A 116 2.57 -2.86 -12.10
C ILE A 116 3.12 -1.60 -12.79
N CYS A 117 3.43 -0.54 -12.03
CA CYS A 117 4.01 0.68 -12.59
C CYS A 117 5.41 0.43 -13.20
N THR A 118 6.19 -0.49 -12.64
CA THR A 118 7.50 -0.87 -13.19
C THR A 118 7.34 -1.66 -14.49
N ALA A 119 6.46 -2.63 -14.55
CA ALA A 119 6.11 -3.36 -15.77
C ALA A 119 5.58 -2.42 -16.87
N ASN A 120 4.74 -1.43 -16.50
CA ASN A 120 4.25 -0.43 -17.44
C ASN A 120 5.38 0.43 -18.03
N ARG A 121 6.40 0.74 -17.26
CA ARG A 121 7.54 1.54 -17.72
C ARG A 121 8.35 0.86 -18.83
N VAL A 122 8.34 -0.48 -18.86
CA VAL A 122 8.97 -1.30 -19.90
C VAL A 122 7.96 -1.86 -20.91
N GLN A 123 6.71 -1.36 -20.88
CA GLN A 123 5.62 -1.69 -21.81
C GLN A 123 5.12 -3.14 -21.69
N GLU A 124 5.32 -3.80 -20.55
CA GLU A 124 4.86 -5.18 -20.29
C GLU A 124 3.53 -5.21 -19.49
N ALA A 125 3.13 -4.11 -18.85
CA ALA A 125 1.88 -4.09 -18.12
C ALA A 125 0.65 -4.04 -19.04
N SER A 126 -0.34 -4.87 -18.76
CA SER A 126 -1.62 -4.79 -19.46
C SER A 126 -2.35 -3.46 -19.15
N PRO A 127 -3.09 -2.89 -20.13
CA PRO A 127 -3.91 -1.70 -19.87
C PRO A 127 -4.93 -1.89 -18.74
N GLN A 128 -5.37 -3.13 -18.49
CA GLN A 128 -6.29 -3.46 -17.41
C GLN A 128 -5.59 -3.38 -16.04
N ALA A 129 -4.39 -3.94 -15.90
CA ALA A 129 -3.58 -3.85 -14.69
C ALA A 129 -3.31 -2.39 -14.32
N MET A 130 -2.90 -1.55 -15.29
CA MET A 130 -2.70 -0.12 -15.06
C MET A 130 -3.96 0.61 -14.63
N ARG A 131 -5.12 0.33 -15.25
CA ARG A 131 -6.40 0.94 -14.80
C ARG A 131 -6.72 0.58 -13.36
N LYS A 132 -6.54 -0.70 -12.95
CA LYS A 132 -6.76 -1.15 -11.56
C LYS A 132 -5.79 -0.46 -10.59
N ALA A 133 -4.51 -0.38 -10.94
CA ALA A 133 -3.48 0.30 -10.13
C ALA A 133 -3.80 1.79 -9.97
N ILE A 134 -4.14 2.50 -11.05
CA ILE A 134 -4.54 3.91 -11.02
C ILE A 134 -5.79 4.10 -10.15
N ALA A 135 -6.80 3.26 -10.28
CA ALA A 135 -8.00 3.33 -9.46
C ALA A 135 -7.66 3.19 -7.96
N SER A 136 -6.80 2.25 -7.60
CA SER A 136 -6.32 2.10 -6.22
C SER A 136 -5.55 3.33 -5.74
N MET A 137 -4.57 3.82 -6.53
CA MET A 137 -3.73 4.97 -6.18
C MET A 137 -4.50 6.30 -6.09
N THR A 138 -5.65 6.43 -6.76
CA THR A 138 -6.51 7.62 -6.70
C THR A 138 -7.65 7.51 -5.69
N THR A 139 -7.82 6.37 -5.02
CA THR A 139 -8.82 6.17 -3.97
C THR A 139 -8.29 6.68 -2.64
N LEU A 140 -9.00 7.63 -2.01
CA LEU A 140 -8.66 8.17 -0.69
C LEU A 140 -8.83 7.12 0.41
N ASN A 141 -7.93 7.11 1.38
CA ASN A 141 -8.08 6.32 2.62
C ASN A 141 -9.14 6.91 3.58
N LYS A 142 -9.83 7.99 3.16
CA LYS A 142 -10.85 8.69 3.94
C LYS A 142 -11.96 7.75 4.44
N LYS A 143 -12.55 6.96 3.54
CA LYS A 143 -13.66 6.05 3.91
C LYS A 143 -13.22 4.97 4.90
N ALA A 144 -12.02 4.41 4.72
CA ALA A 144 -11.44 3.45 5.66
C ALA A 144 -11.24 4.09 7.04
N SER A 145 -10.66 5.30 7.09
CA SER A 145 -10.45 6.05 8.32
C SER A 145 -11.77 6.41 9.02
N GLU A 146 -12.80 6.86 8.27
CA GLU A 146 -14.12 7.13 8.83
C GLU A 146 -14.73 5.90 9.52
N LEU A 147 -14.65 4.72 8.91
CA LEU A 147 -15.13 3.47 9.49
C LEU A 147 -14.31 3.07 10.73
N CYS A 148 -13.00 3.32 10.74
CA CYS A 148 -12.15 3.07 11.90
C CYS A 148 -12.56 3.88 13.14
N HIS A 149 -13.13 5.07 12.98
CA HIS A 149 -13.61 5.87 14.11
C HIS A 149 -14.81 5.26 14.86
N GLU A 150 -15.44 4.25 14.30
CA GLU A 150 -16.53 3.50 14.96
C GLU A 150 -16.01 2.42 15.92
N GLU A 151 -14.70 2.14 15.90
CA GLU A 151 -14.05 1.11 16.74
C GLU A 151 -12.86 1.69 17.52
N VAL A 152 -12.33 0.92 18.46
CA VAL A 152 -11.12 1.28 19.20
C VAL A 152 -9.90 0.76 18.46
N ILE A 153 -9.24 1.63 17.71
CA ILE A 153 -8.03 1.31 16.96
C ILE A 153 -6.82 1.38 17.90
N HIS A 154 -6.00 0.33 17.92
CA HIS A 154 -4.80 0.27 18.75
C HIS A 154 -3.56 0.79 18.04
N ALA A 155 -3.39 0.54 16.74
CA ALA A 155 -2.36 1.15 15.91
C ALA A 155 -2.84 1.27 14.47
N CYS A 156 -2.31 2.27 13.74
CA CYS A 156 -2.60 2.45 12.33
C CYS A 156 -1.42 3.14 11.63
N THR A 157 -1.15 2.73 10.40
CA THR A 157 -0.25 3.41 9.45
C THR A 157 -0.83 3.24 8.06
N ASP A 158 -0.39 4.03 7.07
CA ASP A 158 -0.63 3.71 5.67
C ASP A 158 0.57 2.96 5.08
N VAL A 159 0.33 2.17 4.07
CA VAL A 159 1.35 1.36 3.41
C VAL A 159 1.86 2.10 2.18
N THR A 160 3.09 2.60 2.25
CA THR A 160 3.69 3.41 1.20
C THR A 160 5.08 2.91 0.77
N GLY A 161 6.09 3.74 0.70
CA GLY A 161 7.39 3.47 0.10
C GLY A 161 8.20 2.33 0.71
N PHE A 162 8.00 2.03 1.99
CA PHE A 162 8.69 0.91 2.66
C PHE A 162 8.05 -0.46 2.40
N GLY A 163 6.95 -0.50 1.65
CA GLY A 163 6.21 -1.71 1.38
C GLY A 163 5.47 -2.25 2.61
N PHE A 164 4.70 -3.30 2.42
CA PHE A 164 3.90 -3.89 3.52
C PHE A 164 4.78 -4.36 4.69
N LEU A 165 5.86 -5.07 4.41
CA LEU A 165 6.76 -5.61 5.44
C LEU A 165 7.56 -4.53 6.16
N GLY A 166 7.93 -3.44 5.47
CA GLY A 166 8.61 -2.31 6.12
C GLY A 166 7.72 -1.60 7.14
N HIS A 167 6.46 -1.34 6.80
CA HIS A 167 5.52 -0.74 7.73
C HIS A 167 5.10 -1.68 8.87
N LEU A 168 5.04 -3.00 8.62
CA LEU A 168 4.90 -3.98 9.71
C LEU A 168 6.07 -3.95 10.68
N HIS A 169 7.30 -3.86 10.16
CA HIS A 169 8.50 -3.75 10.99
C HIS A 169 8.43 -2.51 11.90
N GLU A 170 8.04 -1.36 11.36
CA GLU A 170 7.81 -0.15 12.17
C GLU A 170 6.72 -0.38 13.23
N MET A 171 5.61 -1.05 12.87
CA MET A 171 4.49 -1.32 13.77
C MET A 171 4.89 -2.28 14.90
N MET A 172 5.73 -3.25 14.65
CA MET A 172 6.24 -4.18 15.67
C MET A 172 7.26 -3.54 16.60
N ASN A 173 7.98 -2.52 16.14
CA ASN A 173 8.92 -1.68 16.92
C ASN A 173 9.97 -2.48 17.71
N GLY A 174 10.33 -3.69 17.24
CA GLY A 174 11.25 -4.57 17.94
C GLY A 174 10.76 -5.13 19.29
N GLU A 175 9.52 -4.84 19.69
CA GLU A 175 8.92 -5.24 20.97
C GLU A 175 7.95 -6.42 20.82
N LYS A 176 7.42 -6.63 19.64
CA LYS A 176 6.40 -7.64 19.31
C LYS A 176 6.80 -8.40 18.05
N SER A 177 6.11 -9.46 17.76
CA SER A 177 6.17 -10.19 16.51
C SER A 177 4.78 -10.27 15.88
N CYS A 178 4.71 -10.62 14.59
CA CYS A 178 3.45 -10.90 13.94
C CYS A 178 3.52 -12.15 13.05
N ILE A 179 2.36 -12.77 12.88
CA ILE A 179 2.15 -13.87 11.94
C ILE A 179 1.21 -13.34 10.86
N ILE A 180 1.65 -13.43 9.61
CA ILE A 180 0.94 -12.94 8.42
C ILE A 180 0.51 -14.14 7.59
N GLU A 181 -0.73 -14.13 7.15
CA GLU A 181 -1.34 -15.16 6.29
C GLU A 181 -1.31 -14.66 4.84
N ALA A 182 -0.32 -15.11 4.06
CA ALA A 182 -0.08 -14.64 2.70
C ALA A 182 -1.33 -14.73 1.80
N ASP A 183 -2.09 -15.81 1.94
CA ASP A 183 -3.28 -16.09 1.13
C ASP A 183 -4.47 -15.16 1.46
N GLN A 184 -4.40 -14.44 2.58
CA GLN A 184 -5.42 -13.45 2.98
C GLN A 184 -5.09 -12.03 2.54
N ILE A 185 -3.89 -11.80 2.02
CA ILE A 185 -3.48 -10.47 1.58
C ILE A 185 -4.10 -10.15 0.21
N PRO A 186 -4.85 -9.05 0.08
CA PRO A 186 -5.34 -8.63 -1.22
C PRO A 186 -4.16 -8.17 -2.10
N VAL A 187 -3.92 -8.86 -3.21
CA VAL A 187 -2.88 -8.55 -4.19
C VAL A 187 -3.46 -8.46 -5.59
N PHE A 188 -2.86 -7.66 -6.45
CA PHE A 188 -3.18 -7.68 -7.87
C PHE A 188 -2.59 -8.95 -8.49
N PRO A 189 -3.41 -9.84 -9.09
CA PRO A 189 -2.89 -11.07 -9.71
C PRO A 189 -1.80 -10.78 -10.75
N GLU A 190 -1.96 -9.70 -11.51
CA GLU A 190 -0.99 -9.28 -12.52
C GLU A 190 0.36 -8.89 -11.88
N ALA A 191 0.36 -8.36 -10.65
CA ALA A 191 1.62 -8.04 -9.95
C ALA A 191 2.39 -9.31 -9.55
N LEU A 192 1.67 -10.39 -9.16
CA LEU A 192 2.30 -11.67 -8.90
C LEU A 192 2.93 -12.25 -10.17
N GLU A 193 2.20 -12.23 -11.29
CA GLU A 193 2.69 -12.69 -12.60
C GLU A 193 3.96 -11.93 -13.01
N TYR A 194 3.94 -10.60 -12.96
CA TYR A 194 5.08 -9.77 -13.30
C TYR A 194 6.28 -10.00 -12.35
N ALA A 195 6.02 -10.20 -11.06
CA ALA A 195 7.09 -10.49 -10.09
C ALA A 195 7.75 -11.85 -10.38
N GLU A 196 6.98 -12.89 -10.72
CA GLU A 196 7.53 -14.21 -11.12
C GLU A 196 8.38 -14.11 -12.40
N GLU A 197 8.12 -13.13 -13.27
CA GLU A 197 8.90 -12.80 -14.45
C GLU A 197 10.07 -11.83 -14.13
N PHE A 198 10.39 -11.62 -12.85
CA PHE A 198 11.45 -10.72 -12.36
C PHE A 198 11.25 -9.23 -12.69
N LEU A 199 10.04 -8.79 -13.03
CA LEU A 199 9.71 -7.37 -13.18
C LEU A 199 9.49 -6.72 -11.82
N THR A 200 10.53 -6.72 -10.99
CA THR A 200 10.50 -6.20 -9.62
C THR A 200 10.98 -4.76 -9.52
N THR A 201 10.79 -4.13 -8.37
CA THR A 201 11.16 -2.73 -8.17
C THR A 201 12.50 -2.59 -7.45
N ALA A 202 13.32 -1.62 -7.87
CA ALA A 202 14.52 -1.26 -7.11
C ALA A 202 14.21 -0.81 -5.67
N GLY A 203 12.99 -0.28 -5.44
CA GLY A 203 12.49 0.04 -4.12
C GLY A 203 12.27 -1.20 -3.27
N GLY A 204 11.62 -2.22 -3.82
CA GLY A 204 11.40 -3.52 -3.17
C GLY A 204 12.71 -4.19 -2.76
N GLN A 205 13.72 -4.14 -3.64
CA GLN A 205 15.04 -4.68 -3.30
C GLN A 205 15.70 -3.91 -2.14
N ARG A 206 15.56 -2.57 -2.08
CA ARG A 206 16.05 -1.79 -0.93
C ARG A 206 15.30 -2.14 0.35
N ASN A 207 13.98 -2.31 0.26
CA ASN A 207 13.14 -2.72 1.39
C ASN A 207 13.53 -4.12 1.89
N ARG A 208 13.74 -5.08 0.98
CA ARG A 208 14.23 -6.43 1.31
C ARG A 208 15.59 -6.38 2.02
N ASN A 209 16.52 -5.55 1.55
CA ASN A 209 17.82 -5.38 2.19
C ASN A 209 17.74 -4.75 3.59
N HIS A 210 16.74 -3.88 3.82
CA HIS A 210 16.53 -3.20 5.10
C HIS A 210 15.90 -4.13 6.15
N VAL A 211 14.79 -4.77 5.84
CA VAL A 211 14.00 -5.52 6.83
C VAL A 211 14.01 -7.04 6.64
N GLY A 212 14.54 -7.56 5.52
CA GLY A 212 14.43 -8.98 5.19
C GLY A 212 15.03 -9.93 6.22
N LYS A 213 16.06 -9.52 6.97
CA LYS A 213 16.64 -10.30 8.07
C LYS A 213 15.68 -10.53 9.25
N ASN A 214 14.61 -9.71 9.35
CA ASN A 214 13.59 -9.79 10.38
C ASN A 214 12.37 -10.59 9.93
N VAL A 215 12.37 -11.08 8.67
CA VAL A 215 11.25 -11.76 8.03
C VAL A 215 11.59 -13.21 7.74
N ARG A 216 10.67 -14.12 8.05
CA ARG A 216 10.71 -15.53 7.66
C ARG A 216 9.52 -15.85 6.80
N PHE A 217 9.75 -16.49 5.65
CA PHE A 217 8.72 -16.98 4.76
C PHE A 217 8.57 -18.49 4.88
N GLU A 218 7.34 -18.97 4.96
CA GLU A 218 6.97 -20.39 5.04
C GLU A 218 5.93 -20.69 3.96
N ASN A 219 6.30 -21.48 2.94
CA ASN A 219 5.43 -21.85 1.81
C ASN A 219 4.87 -20.63 1.04
N VAL A 220 5.68 -19.61 0.83
CA VAL A 220 5.33 -18.39 0.08
C VAL A 220 6.03 -18.43 -1.27
N SER A 221 5.34 -18.05 -2.36
CA SER A 221 5.95 -17.98 -3.69
C SER A 221 6.89 -16.77 -3.80
N PHE A 222 7.84 -16.85 -4.73
CA PHE A 222 8.77 -15.74 -5.02
C PHE A 222 8.01 -14.45 -5.37
N GLY A 223 7.01 -14.53 -6.25
CA GLY A 223 6.22 -13.37 -6.63
C GLY A 223 5.52 -12.72 -5.46
N MET A 224 4.97 -13.52 -4.52
CA MET A 224 4.34 -13.00 -3.31
C MET A 224 5.36 -12.33 -2.39
N GLU A 225 6.55 -12.92 -2.18
CA GLU A 225 7.61 -12.29 -1.41
C GLU A 225 7.96 -10.91 -1.98
N GLU A 226 8.14 -10.79 -3.30
CA GLU A 226 8.46 -9.53 -3.96
C GLU A 226 7.35 -8.48 -3.81
N VAL A 227 6.07 -8.89 -3.93
CA VAL A 227 4.91 -8.00 -3.72
C VAL A 227 4.88 -7.45 -2.28
N LEU A 228 5.27 -8.26 -1.29
CA LEU A 228 5.27 -7.83 0.12
C LEU A 228 6.36 -6.79 0.43
N PHE A 229 7.46 -6.78 -0.31
CA PHE A 229 8.50 -5.73 -0.23
C PHE A 229 8.25 -4.56 -1.17
N ASP A 230 7.32 -4.69 -2.15
CA ASP A 230 7.08 -3.69 -3.18
C ASP A 230 6.62 -2.34 -2.59
N PRO A 231 7.27 -1.22 -2.94
CA PRO A 231 6.79 0.11 -2.56
C PRO A 231 5.38 0.36 -3.07
N GLN A 232 4.50 0.81 -2.19
CA GLN A 232 3.16 1.21 -2.58
C GLN A 232 3.10 2.74 -2.72
N THR A 233 2.37 3.22 -3.73
CA THR A 233 2.01 4.62 -3.87
C THR A 233 0.54 4.78 -3.51
N ALA A 234 0.24 5.64 -2.56
CA ALA A 234 -1.11 5.83 -2.02
C ALA A 234 -1.77 4.48 -1.62
N GLY A 235 -1.02 3.62 -0.94
CA GLY A 235 -1.50 2.32 -0.48
C GLY A 235 -2.58 2.44 0.60
N GLY A 236 -3.04 1.28 1.08
CA GLY A 236 -4.10 1.21 2.07
C GLY A 236 -3.62 1.46 3.50
N LEU A 237 -4.55 1.56 4.42
CA LEU A 237 -4.27 1.54 5.85
C LEU A 237 -3.92 0.12 6.30
N LEU A 238 -2.93 0.02 7.18
CA LEU A 238 -2.59 -1.16 7.96
C LEU A 238 -2.99 -0.88 9.40
N ILE A 239 -3.95 -1.65 9.91
CA ILE A 239 -4.66 -1.35 11.17
C ILE A 239 -4.49 -2.52 12.12
N ALA A 240 -4.14 -2.25 13.39
CA ALA A 240 -4.16 -3.21 14.47
C ALA A 240 -5.35 -2.94 15.41
N VAL A 241 -6.17 -3.96 15.65
CA VAL A 241 -7.41 -3.85 16.42
C VAL A 241 -7.76 -5.18 17.07
N ALA A 242 -8.56 -5.15 18.16
CA ALA A 242 -9.05 -6.36 18.80
C ALA A 242 -9.82 -7.27 17.81
N PRO A 243 -9.74 -8.60 17.91
CA PRO A 243 -10.29 -9.54 16.91
C PRO A 243 -11.78 -9.33 16.60
N GLU A 244 -12.61 -9.10 17.62
CA GLU A 244 -14.06 -8.92 17.44
C GLU A 244 -14.38 -7.60 16.72
N ALA A 245 -13.62 -6.54 17.00
CA ALA A 245 -13.73 -5.27 16.30
C ALA A 245 -13.22 -5.40 14.85
N GLY A 246 -12.14 -6.17 14.66
CA GLY A 246 -11.56 -6.44 13.35
C GLY A 246 -12.54 -7.11 12.39
N ALA A 247 -13.25 -8.13 12.84
CA ALA A 247 -14.25 -8.83 12.02
C ALA A 247 -15.39 -7.88 11.59
N ARG A 248 -15.92 -7.08 12.51
CA ARG A 248 -16.96 -6.08 12.19
C ARG A 248 -16.45 -5.01 11.24
N LEU A 249 -15.22 -4.52 11.45
CA LEU A 249 -14.63 -3.46 10.64
C LEU A 249 -14.39 -3.92 9.21
N VAL A 250 -13.83 -5.12 9.02
CA VAL A 250 -13.64 -5.70 7.67
C VAL A 250 -14.97 -5.88 6.95
N GLN A 251 -16.01 -6.39 7.63
CA GLN A 251 -17.34 -6.52 7.02
C GLN A 251 -17.85 -5.16 6.53
N LYS A 252 -17.82 -4.12 7.37
CA LYS A 252 -18.27 -2.76 6.99
C LYS A 252 -17.45 -2.17 5.84
N MET A 253 -16.13 -2.41 5.82
CA MET A 253 -15.25 -1.94 4.75
C MET A 253 -15.60 -2.64 3.43
N GLN A 254 -15.82 -3.95 3.44
CA GLN A 254 -16.22 -4.73 2.27
C GLN A 254 -17.60 -4.31 1.74
N GLU A 255 -18.58 -4.07 2.62
CA GLU A 255 -19.90 -3.51 2.27
C GLU A 255 -19.77 -2.11 1.65
N ALA A 256 -18.75 -1.34 2.03
CA ALA A 256 -18.43 -0.05 1.44
C ALA A 256 -17.56 -0.16 0.15
N GLY A 257 -17.30 -1.38 -0.35
CA GLY A 257 -16.55 -1.64 -1.57
C GLY A 257 -15.04 -1.56 -1.43
N LEU A 258 -14.48 -1.57 -0.20
CA LEU A 258 -13.04 -1.60 0.03
C LEU A 258 -12.54 -3.05 0.05
N PRO A 259 -11.37 -3.36 -0.55
CA PRO A 259 -10.80 -4.70 -0.58
C PRO A 259 -10.09 -5.03 0.76
N ALA A 260 -10.78 -4.77 1.88
CA ALA A 260 -10.22 -4.97 3.22
C ALA A 260 -10.19 -6.46 3.60
N SER A 261 -9.11 -6.89 4.24
CA SER A 261 -8.95 -8.25 4.75
C SER A 261 -8.19 -8.26 6.07
N ILE A 262 -8.47 -9.23 6.94
CA ILE A 262 -7.60 -9.58 8.06
C ILE A 262 -6.44 -10.37 7.47
N VAL A 263 -5.23 -9.84 7.58
CA VAL A 263 -4.02 -10.39 6.95
C VAL A 263 -3.07 -11.07 7.93
N GLY A 264 -3.38 -11.01 9.23
CA GLY A 264 -2.55 -11.62 10.26
C GLY A 264 -2.89 -11.14 11.67
N LYS A 265 -1.97 -11.39 12.59
CA LYS A 265 -2.13 -11.05 14.02
C LYS A 265 -0.81 -10.70 14.68
N ILE A 266 -0.88 -9.88 15.73
CA ILE A 266 0.24 -9.54 16.61
C ILE A 266 0.38 -10.62 17.69
N VAL A 267 1.60 -11.12 17.87
CA VAL A 267 1.94 -12.16 18.84
C VAL A 267 3.06 -11.69 19.77
N PRO A 268 3.27 -12.37 20.91
CA PRO A 268 4.43 -12.09 21.74
C PRO A 268 5.73 -12.14 20.92
N LYS A 269 6.72 -11.33 21.32
CA LYS A 269 8.03 -11.29 20.68
C LYS A 269 8.66 -12.69 20.61
N GLY A 270 8.92 -13.15 19.40
CA GLY A 270 9.63 -14.38 19.09
C GLY A 270 11.05 -14.13 18.59
N GLU A 271 11.73 -15.18 18.13
CA GLU A 271 13.05 -15.09 17.49
C GLU A 271 12.97 -14.32 16.16
N THR A 272 11.91 -14.51 15.39
CA THR A 272 11.63 -13.78 14.15
C THR A 272 10.53 -12.75 14.41
N GLU A 273 10.73 -11.54 13.91
CA GLU A 273 9.77 -10.46 14.10
C GLU A 273 8.51 -10.65 13.24
N ILE A 274 8.70 -10.98 11.97
CA ILE A 274 7.60 -11.16 11.01
C ILE A 274 7.70 -12.58 10.43
N THR A 275 6.69 -13.41 10.64
CA THR A 275 6.57 -14.70 9.96
C THR A 275 5.41 -14.62 8.97
N VAL A 276 5.71 -14.88 7.69
CA VAL A 276 4.70 -14.91 6.61
C VAL A 276 4.47 -16.36 6.23
N CYS A 277 3.23 -16.82 6.36
CA CYS A 277 2.82 -18.20 6.09
C CYS A 277 1.89 -18.24 4.87
N GLY A 278 2.20 -19.07 3.89
CA GLY A 278 1.31 -19.45 2.78
C GLY A 278 0.80 -20.88 2.95
N THR A 279 -0.20 -21.25 2.20
CA THR A 279 -0.70 -22.64 2.15
C THR A 279 0.34 -23.54 1.46
N PRO A 280 0.74 -24.68 2.05
CA PRO A 280 1.62 -25.60 1.35
C PRO A 280 1.00 -26.03 0.03
N SER A 281 1.76 -25.93 -1.07
CA SER A 281 1.33 -26.51 -2.35
C SER A 281 1.18 -28.01 -2.16
N VAL A 282 -0.03 -28.54 -2.37
CA VAL A 282 -0.25 -29.99 -2.43
C VAL A 282 0.62 -30.54 -3.56
N PRO A 283 1.54 -31.49 -3.32
CA PRO A 283 2.32 -32.07 -4.40
C PRO A 283 1.34 -32.64 -5.43
N ALA A 284 1.49 -32.24 -6.70
CA ALA A 284 0.71 -32.85 -7.76
C ALA A 284 0.86 -34.36 -7.66
N GLU A 285 -0.24 -35.10 -7.43
CA GLU A 285 -0.25 -36.55 -7.44
C GLU A 285 0.41 -36.97 -8.77
N LYS A 286 1.56 -37.64 -8.65
CA LYS A 286 2.17 -38.28 -9.82
C LYS A 286 1.16 -39.28 -10.33
N ASN A 287 0.57 -39.01 -11.49
CA ASN A 287 -0.21 -40.00 -12.24
C ASN A 287 0.67 -41.24 -12.50
N GLU A 288 0.57 -42.26 -11.67
CA GLU A 288 1.26 -43.56 -11.82
C GLU A 288 0.72 -44.38 -13.01
N ASN A 289 0.07 -43.76 -13.99
CA ASN A 289 -0.56 -44.46 -15.13
C ASN A 289 0.28 -44.51 -16.42
N GLU A 290 1.54 -44.04 -16.45
CA GLU A 290 2.37 -44.10 -17.69
C GLU A 290 3.39 -45.25 -17.72
N THR A 291 3.25 -46.28 -16.92
CA THR A 291 4.24 -47.40 -16.93
C THR A 291 3.64 -48.78 -17.27
N LYS A 292 2.57 -48.88 -18.06
CA LYS A 292 2.03 -50.19 -18.49
C LYS A 292 1.83 -50.37 -20.00
N GLU A 293 2.36 -49.57 -20.87
CA GLU A 293 2.27 -49.79 -22.34
C GLU A 293 3.63 -49.82 -23.06
N ASN A 294 4.61 -50.55 -22.51
CA ASN A 294 5.80 -50.91 -23.31
C ASN A 294 6.37 -52.28 -22.87
N LYS A 295 5.51 -53.30 -22.89
CA LYS A 295 5.93 -54.69 -22.94
C LYS A 295 4.83 -55.52 -23.63
N GLN A 296 4.83 -55.51 -24.92
CA GLN A 296 4.42 -56.63 -25.81
C GLN A 296 5.15 -56.51 -27.15
#